data_1428aea507289fc19a7dabd547764aa9
#
_entry.id   1428aea507289fc19a7dabd547764aa9
#
_cell.length_a   1.000
_cell.length_b   1.000
_cell.length_c   1.000
_cell.angle_alpha   90.00
_cell.angle_beta   90.00
_cell.angle_gamma   90.00
#
_symmetry.space_group_name_H-M   'P 1'
#
loop_
_entity.id
_entity.type
_entity.pdbx_description
1 polymer ?
#
loop_
_entity_poly.entity_id
_entity_poly.type
_entity_poly.pdbx_seq_one_letter_code
_entity_poly.pdbx_strand_id
1 'polypeptide(L)'
;GRPTAPKAASGSRQGGSQQQGQGGSRPEFRENRDRNRRIKPKQAQGDRNKSSRGQVNIQDLLKEGQEVLVQVAKDPIATKGARLTCHISLPGRHLVCMPTIDHVGVSKRIERDDERRRLRDFVERNRPEGLGFIVRTASGKQQSEKRVKQDIDYLSRLWSEIQEKARNVSAPAL
;
A
#
# COMPACT_ATOMS: atom_id res chain seq x y z
N GLY A 1 -29.86 47.08 15.47
CA GLY A 1 -30.32 47.48 14.16
C GLY A 1 -30.17 46.34 13.16
N ARG A 2 -31.25 45.56 12.95
CA ARG A 2 -31.43 44.77 11.71
C ARG A 2 -31.96 45.73 10.64
N PRO A 3 -31.75 45.50 9.34
CA PRO A 3 -32.79 45.09 8.42
C PRO A 3 -32.33 44.04 7.37
N THR A 4 -33.18 43.04 7.11
CA THR A 4 -34.24 42.86 6.11
C THR A 4 -33.80 42.50 4.70
N ALA A 5 -34.22 41.29 4.27
CA ALA A 5 -34.21 40.78 2.89
C ALA A 5 -35.27 41.50 2.01
N PRO A 6 -35.22 41.35 0.69
CA PRO A 6 -36.42 41.13 -0.13
C PRO A 6 -36.26 39.91 -1.05
N LYS A 7 -37.21 38.99 -1.02
CA LYS A 7 -38.46 38.68 -1.77
C LYS A 7 -38.33 38.65 -3.30
N ALA A 8 -38.58 37.49 -3.77
CA ALA A 8 -39.17 36.87 -4.94
C ALA A 8 -39.74 37.78 -6.06
N ALA A 9 -39.58 37.28 -7.28
CA ALA A 9 -40.58 37.42 -8.35
C ALA A 9 -40.56 36.22 -9.29
N SER A 10 -41.71 35.65 -9.40
CA SER A 10 -42.25 34.65 -10.27
C SER A 10 -42.43 35.15 -11.71
N GLY A 11 -42.36 34.23 -12.69
CA GLY A 11 -42.75 34.52 -14.08
C GLY A 11 -42.94 33.25 -14.88
N SER A 12 -44.15 32.77 -14.89
CA SER A 12 -44.69 31.72 -15.77
C SER A 12 -44.96 32.23 -17.19
N ARG A 13 -44.91 31.34 -18.18
CA ARG A 13 -45.78 31.20 -19.38
C ARG A 13 -45.15 30.22 -20.34
N GLN A 14 -45.72 29.00 -20.54
CA GLN A 14 -46.84 28.59 -21.41
C GLN A 14 -46.59 28.79 -22.93
N GLY A 15 -46.80 27.69 -23.67
CA GLY A 15 -47.02 27.57 -25.10
C GLY A 15 -46.20 26.42 -25.67
N GLY A 16 -46.63 25.26 -26.00
CA GLY A 16 -47.81 24.81 -26.70
C GLY A 16 -47.51 24.66 -28.19
N SER A 17 -47.39 23.41 -28.66
CA SER A 17 -47.97 22.98 -29.93
C SER A 17 -47.55 21.55 -30.29
N GLN A 18 -48.55 20.73 -30.48
CA GLN A 18 -48.61 19.45 -31.14
C GLN A 18 -48.20 19.57 -32.61
N GLN A 19 -47.57 18.53 -33.17
CA GLN A 19 -47.96 18.01 -34.48
C GLN A 19 -47.57 16.54 -34.67
N GLN A 20 -48.55 15.79 -35.10
CA GLN A 20 -48.63 14.42 -35.54
C GLN A 20 -47.90 14.22 -36.87
N GLY A 21 -47.52 12.97 -37.16
CA GLY A 21 -47.20 12.48 -38.48
C GLY A 21 -46.45 11.15 -38.35
N GLN A 22 -47.10 10.04 -38.29
CA GLN A 22 -47.44 9.05 -39.33
C GLN A 22 -46.24 8.47 -40.05
N GLY A 23 -46.13 7.15 -39.89
CA GLY A 23 -46.00 6.28 -41.03
C GLY A 23 -44.68 5.56 -41.18
N GLY A 24 -44.74 4.24 -41.07
CA GLY A 24 -44.11 3.46 -42.10
C GLY A 24 -42.97 2.48 -41.68
N SER A 25 -43.35 1.23 -41.66
CA SER A 25 -42.58 0.11 -42.20
C SER A 25 -41.59 -0.59 -41.28
N ARG A 26 -42.08 -1.70 -40.76
CA ARG A 26 -41.24 -2.85 -40.35
C ARG A 26 -40.48 -3.39 -41.56
N PRO A 27 -39.24 -3.73 -41.45
CA PRO A 27 -38.64 -4.75 -42.31
C PRO A 27 -38.58 -6.09 -41.56
N GLU A 28 -38.93 -7.05 -42.35
CA GLU A 28 -39.04 -8.46 -42.09
C GLU A 28 -37.82 -9.13 -41.46
N PHE A 29 -38.14 -10.03 -40.55
CA PHE A 29 -37.27 -11.09 -40.07
C PHE A 29 -36.86 -11.98 -41.26
N ARG A 30 -35.62 -11.85 -41.70
CA ARG A 30 -34.98 -12.91 -42.47
C ARG A 30 -34.14 -13.78 -41.53
N GLU A 31 -34.74 -14.87 -41.26
CA GLU A 31 -34.14 -16.06 -40.69
C GLU A 31 -33.01 -16.55 -41.61
N ASN A 32 -31.79 -16.34 -41.21
CA ASN A 32 -30.62 -16.93 -41.83
C ASN A 32 -30.11 -18.03 -40.92
N ARG A 33 -30.73 -19.21 -41.06
CA ARG A 33 -30.11 -20.49 -40.68
C ARG A 33 -28.93 -20.69 -41.62
N ASP A 34 -27.82 -20.90 -41.03
CA ASP A 34 -26.73 -21.82 -41.35
C ASP A 34 -25.37 -21.19 -41.09
N ARG A 35 -24.71 -21.75 -40.16
CA ARG A 35 -23.36 -22.32 -40.15
C ARG A 35 -22.76 -22.30 -38.78
N ASN A 36 -23.11 -23.39 -38.12
CA ASN A 36 -22.41 -23.86 -36.93
C ASN A 36 -20.94 -24.16 -37.27
N ARG A 37 -20.11 -23.13 -37.29
CA ARG A 37 -18.64 -23.27 -37.20
C ARG A 37 -18.26 -23.17 -35.74
N ARG A 38 -18.12 -24.35 -35.11
CA ARG A 38 -17.41 -24.51 -33.85
C ARG A 38 -16.03 -23.87 -33.97
N ILE A 39 -15.91 -22.61 -33.52
CA ILE A 39 -14.64 -22.01 -33.24
C ILE A 39 -14.17 -22.63 -31.93
N LYS A 40 -13.27 -23.61 -32.04
CA LYS A 40 -12.51 -24.11 -30.88
C LYS A 40 -11.83 -22.90 -30.25
N PRO A 41 -11.95 -22.64 -28.91
CA PRO A 41 -11.15 -21.63 -28.27
C PRO A 41 -9.71 -22.09 -28.38
N LYS A 42 -8.89 -21.31 -29.08
CA LYS A 42 -7.43 -21.35 -29.01
C LYS A 42 -7.09 -21.23 -27.54
N GLN A 43 -6.62 -22.33 -26.96
CA GLN A 43 -5.94 -22.26 -25.64
C GLN A 43 -4.81 -21.28 -25.80
N ALA A 44 -5.00 -20.06 -25.29
CA ALA A 44 -3.92 -19.17 -24.97
C ALA A 44 -3.12 -19.91 -23.90
N GLN A 45 -2.02 -20.52 -24.29
CA GLN A 45 -0.92 -20.84 -23.39
C GLN A 45 -0.44 -19.51 -22.84
N GLY A 46 -1.13 -19.05 -21.78
CA GLY A 46 -0.60 -18.03 -20.91
C GLY A 46 0.64 -18.62 -20.27
N ASP A 47 1.78 -18.12 -20.66
CA ASP A 47 3.04 -18.26 -19.94
C ASP A 47 2.80 -17.88 -18.48
N ARG A 48 2.44 -18.88 -17.69
CA ARG A 48 2.55 -18.82 -16.24
C ARG A 48 4.03 -18.89 -15.91
N ASN A 49 4.76 -17.85 -16.25
CA ASN A 49 6.03 -17.56 -15.59
C ASN A 49 5.70 -17.17 -14.13
N LYS A 50 5.24 -18.17 -13.36
CA LYS A 50 5.41 -18.17 -11.92
C LYS A 50 6.91 -18.17 -11.75
N SER A 51 7.48 -16.97 -11.54
CA SER A 51 8.76 -16.84 -10.90
C SER A 51 8.71 -17.77 -9.69
N SER A 52 9.29 -18.94 -9.82
CA SER A 52 9.61 -19.82 -8.72
C SER A 52 10.57 -19.00 -7.85
N ARG A 53 10.00 -18.28 -6.87
CA ARG A 53 10.77 -17.90 -5.70
C ARG A 53 11.26 -19.22 -5.16
N GLY A 54 12.53 -19.55 -5.46
CA GLY A 54 13.15 -20.77 -5.00
C GLY A 54 12.82 -20.91 -3.52
N GLN A 55 12.25 -22.03 -3.15
CA GLN A 55 12.06 -22.37 -1.74
C GLN A 55 13.48 -22.49 -1.16
N VAL A 56 13.92 -21.41 -0.52
CA VAL A 56 15.18 -21.42 0.22
C VAL A 56 14.91 -22.27 1.46
N ASN A 57 15.61 -23.38 1.59
CA ASN A 57 15.50 -24.24 2.76
C ASN A 57 16.04 -23.50 3.99
N ILE A 58 15.45 -23.75 5.15
CA ILE A 58 15.90 -23.14 6.42
C ILE A 58 17.36 -23.45 6.72
N GLN A 59 17.85 -24.62 6.29
CA GLN A 59 19.23 -25.09 6.44
C GLN A 59 20.24 -24.26 5.62
N ASP A 60 19.77 -23.61 4.54
CA ASP A 60 20.59 -22.71 3.73
C ASP A 60 20.70 -21.31 4.36
N LEU A 61 19.75 -20.98 5.23
CA LEU A 61 19.65 -19.66 5.88
C LEU A 61 20.28 -19.63 7.28
N LEU A 62 20.18 -20.72 8.03
CA LEU A 62 20.60 -20.79 9.43
C LEU A 62 21.43 -22.07 9.67
N LYS A 63 22.48 -21.95 10.46
CA LYS A 63 23.34 -23.05 10.89
C LYS A 63 23.16 -23.31 12.39
N GLU A 64 23.32 -24.54 12.82
CA GLU A 64 23.35 -24.88 14.24
C GLU A 64 24.46 -24.12 14.96
N GLY A 65 24.14 -23.56 16.13
CA GLY A 65 25.08 -22.73 16.91
C GLY A 65 25.26 -21.29 16.41
N GLN A 66 24.57 -20.90 15.35
CA GLN A 66 24.61 -19.53 14.86
C GLN A 66 23.77 -18.61 15.75
N GLU A 67 24.39 -17.56 16.27
CA GLU A 67 23.69 -16.48 16.96
C GLU A 67 22.97 -15.56 15.95
N VAL A 68 21.70 -15.24 16.20
CA VAL A 68 20.87 -14.40 15.35
C VAL A 68 20.10 -13.38 16.17
N LEU A 69 20.02 -12.17 15.66
CA LEU A 69 19.17 -11.13 16.24
C LEU A 69 17.73 -11.36 15.78
N VAL A 70 16.82 -11.49 16.75
CA VAL A 70 15.39 -11.72 16.51
C VAL A 70 14.54 -10.73 17.27
N GLN A 71 13.37 -10.42 16.71
CA GLN A 71 12.33 -9.62 17.37
C GLN A 71 11.16 -10.50 17.72
N VAL A 72 10.61 -10.33 18.93
CA VAL A 72 9.36 -10.97 19.33
C VAL A 72 8.21 -10.28 18.59
N ALA A 73 7.61 -11.00 17.65
CA ALA A 73 6.49 -10.50 16.85
C ALA A 73 5.13 -10.71 17.55
N LYS A 74 5.03 -11.76 18.40
CA LYS A 74 3.86 -12.04 19.23
C LYS A 74 4.31 -12.71 20.52
N ASP A 75 3.67 -12.35 21.60
CA ASP A 75 3.88 -12.96 22.90
C ASP A 75 3.45 -14.43 22.90
N PRO A 76 3.98 -15.25 23.84
CA PRO A 76 3.54 -16.61 24.02
C PRO A 76 2.07 -16.65 24.43
N ILE A 77 1.31 -17.60 23.88
CA ILE A 77 -0.11 -17.78 24.18
C ILE A 77 -0.34 -19.22 24.64
N ALA A 78 -0.78 -19.40 25.87
CA ALA A 78 -0.99 -20.70 26.51
C ALA A 78 0.26 -21.60 26.35
N THR A 79 0.15 -22.75 25.69
CA THR A 79 1.24 -23.71 25.48
C THR A 79 2.14 -23.37 24.28
N LYS A 80 1.80 -22.34 23.50
CA LYS A 80 2.58 -21.93 22.32
C LYS A 80 3.61 -20.90 22.72
N GLY A 81 4.87 -21.14 22.38
CA GLY A 81 5.96 -20.16 22.56
C GLY A 81 5.76 -18.87 21.76
N ALA A 82 6.58 -17.87 22.09
CA ALA A 82 6.60 -16.60 21.37
C ALA A 82 6.87 -16.78 19.88
N ARG A 83 6.28 -15.92 19.04
CA ARG A 83 6.60 -15.89 17.62
C ARG A 83 7.76 -14.92 17.37
N LEU A 84 8.84 -15.44 16.84
CA LEU A 84 10.04 -14.69 16.52
C LEU A 84 10.14 -14.36 15.02
N THR A 85 10.85 -13.27 14.68
CA THR A 85 11.18 -12.88 13.32
C THR A 85 12.56 -12.26 13.26
N CYS A 86 13.32 -12.55 12.19
CA CYS A 86 14.57 -11.87 11.87
C CYS A 86 14.36 -10.55 11.11
N HIS A 87 13.12 -10.29 10.65
CA HIS A 87 12.77 -9.02 10.04
C HIS A 87 12.45 -7.99 11.13
N ILE A 88 13.50 -7.27 11.55
CA ILE A 88 13.39 -6.26 12.58
C ILE A 88 12.58 -5.07 12.06
N SER A 89 11.67 -4.56 12.88
CA SER A 89 10.89 -3.37 12.59
C SER A 89 10.85 -2.44 13.80
N LEU A 90 11.28 -1.21 13.63
CA LEU A 90 11.33 -0.20 14.68
C LEU A 90 10.25 0.85 14.43
N PRO A 91 9.14 0.84 15.21
CA PRO A 91 8.04 1.75 14.99
C PRO A 91 8.32 3.13 15.59
N GLY A 92 8.34 4.16 14.74
CA GLY A 92 8.27 5.55 15.13
C GLY A 92 6.83 6.10 15.03
N ARG A 93 6.67 7.39 15.26
CA ARG A 93 5.37 8.06 15.14
C ARG A 93 4.94 8.21 13.69
N HIS A 94 5.83 8.68 12.84
CA HIS A 94 5.59 8.99 11.43
C HIS A 94 6.09 7.89 10.49
N LEU A 95 7.07 7.13 10.93
CA LEU A 95 7.76 6.10 10.14
C LEU A 95 7.82 4.77 10.89
N VAL A 96 8.07 3.71 10.14
CA VAL A 96 8.60 2.45 10.66
C VAL A 96 9.91 2.20 9.94
N CYS A 97 11.01 2.02 10.68
CA CYS A 97 12.29 1.62 10.12
C CYS A 97 12.34 0.10 9.97
N MET A 98 12.79 -0.38 8.83
CA MET A 98 12.98 -1.79 8.51
C MET A 98 14.43 -2.02 8.09
N PRO A 99 15.34 -2.24 9.03
CA PRO A 99 16.79 -2.25 8.75
C PRO A 99 17.24 -3.41 7.84
N THR A 100 16.43 -4.46 7.74
CA THR A 100 16.74 -5.65 6.92
C THR A 100 16.21 -5.57 5.49
N ILE A 101 15.53 -4.49 5.14
CA ILE A 101 14.88 -4.32 3.82
C ILE A 101 15.19 -2.93 3.29
N ASP A 102 15.96 -2.84 2.21
CA ASP A 102 16.27 -1.56 1.55
C ASP A 102 15.13 -1.14 0.62
N HIS A 103 14.06 -0.58 1.20
CA HIS A 103 12.90 -0.13 0.45
C HIS A 103 12.13 0.98 1.17
N VAL A 104 11.66 1.99 0.43
CA VAL A 104 10.77 3.03 0.97
C VAL A 104 9.33 2.78 0.54
N GLY A 105 8.50 2.45 1.50
CA GLY A 105 7.06 2.27 1.34
C GLY A 105 6.25 3.46 1.87
N VAL A 106 5.04 3.65 1.35
CA VAL A 106 4.09 4.63 1.87
C VAL A 106 2.74 3.95 2.12
N SER A 107 2.16 4.21 3.28
CA SER A 107 0.86 3.63 3.66
C SER A 107 -0.21 3.88 2.59
N LYS A 108 -0.93 2.83 2.21
CA LYS A 108 -2.07 2.92 1.27
C LYS A 108 -3.23 3.78 1.77
N ARG A 109 -3.28 4.06 3.08
CA ARG A 109 -4.30 4.93 3.70
C ARG A 109 -4.04 6.42 3.46
N ILE A 110 -2.90 6.80 2.89
CA ILE A 110 -2.66 8.15 2.37
C ILE A 110 -3.23 8.16 0.96
N GLU A 111 -4.38 8.78 0.79
CA GLU A 111 -5.19 8.67 -0.44
C GLU A 111 -4.62 9.47 -1.60
N ARG A 112 -4.02 10.64 -1.34
CA ARG A 112 -3.52 11.54 -2.37
C ARG A 112 -2.20 11.04 -2.94
N ASP A 113 -2.15 10.79 -4.23
CA ASP A 113 -0.96 10.28 -4.92
C ASP A 113 0.19 11.30 -4.95
N ASP A 114 -0.11 12.58 -5.07
CA ASP A 114 0.89 13.66 -5.01
C ASP A 114 1.60 13.68 -3.64
N GLU A 115 0.83 13.55 -2.56
CA GLU A 115 1.38 13.49 -1.21
C GLU A 115 2.19 12.22 -0.96
N ARG A 116 1.74 11.08 -1.48
CA ARG A 116 2.47 9.81 -1.40
C ARG A 116 3.83 9.89 -2.10
N ARG A 117 3.87 10.50 -3.29
CA ARG A 117 5.13 10.71 -4.04
C ARG A 117 6.05 11.65 -3.27
N ARG A 118 5.54 12.80 -2.82
CA ARG A 118 6.30 13.78 -2.04
C ARG A 118 6.94 13.17 -0.79
N LEU A 119 6.17 12.42 -0.01
CA LEU A 119 6.66 11.76 1.20
C LEU A 119 7.69 10.67 0.91
N ARG A 120 7.48 9.88 -0.14
CA ARG A 120 8.45 8.88 -0.59
C ARG A 120 9.77 9.53 -0.98
N ASP A 121 9.73 10.53 -1.85
CA ASP A 121 10.91 11.24 -2.34
C ASP A 121 11.65 11.96 -1.20
N PHE A 122 10.90 12.48 -0.23
CA PHE A 122 11.49 13.10 0.95
C PHE A 122 12.25 12.08 1.80
N VAL A 123 11.65 10.94 2.10
CA VAL A 123 12.29 9.87 2.89
C VAL A 123 13.48 9.28 2.16
N GLU A 124 13.34 9.02 0.84
CA GLU A 124 14.41 8.48 0.01
C GLU A 124 15.67 9.35 0.02
N ARG A 125 15.50 10.68 -0.03
CA ARG A 125 16.63 11.63 0.01
C ARG A 125 17.27 11.81 1.38
N ASN A 126 16.55 11.51 2.45
CA ASN A 126 17.00 11.77 3.81
C ASN A 126 17.35 10.52 4.62
N ARG A 127 17.05 9.32 4.10
CA ARG A 127 17.37 8.07 4.78
C ARG A 127 18.84 7.71 4.62
N PRO A 128 19.47 7.04 5.59
CA PRO A 128 20.74 6.36 5.40
C PRO A 128 20.61 5.22 4.38
N GLU A 129 21.67 4.95 3.63
CA GLU A 129 21.74 3.83 2.70
C GLU A 129 21.55 2.49 3.44
N GLY A 130 20.84 1.57 2.78
CA GLY A 130 20.57 0.23 3.32
C GLY A 130 19.46 0.14 4.35
N LEU A 131 18.91 1.27 4.84
CA LEU A 131 17.79 1.28 5.76
C LEU A 131 16.48 1.54 5.03
N GLY A 132 15.52 0.61 5.14
CA GLY A 132 14.17 0.83 4.63
C GLY A 132 13.26 1.54 5.60
N PHE A 133 12.28 2.25 5.05
CA PHE A 133 11.28 2.98 5.84
C PHE A 133 9.88 2.83 5.26
N ILE A 134 8.90 2.72 6.12
CA ILE A 134 7.48 2.79 5.75
C ILE A 134 6.86 4.04 6.37
N VAL A 135 6.34 4.91 5.50
CA VAL A 135 5.63 6.13 5.93
C VAL A 135 4.24 5.77 6.43
N ARG A 136 3.93 6.18 7.67
CA ARG A 136 2.63 5.94 8.31
C ARG A 136 1.63 7.04 7.97
N THR A 137 0.34 6.76 8.21
CA THR A 137 -0.76 7.71 7.99
C THR A 137 -0.65 8.99 8.82
N ALA A 138 0.02 8.95 9.96
CA ALA A 138 0.29 10.14 10.77
C ALA A 138 1.12 11.21 10.02
N SER A 139 1.83 10.82 8.95
CA SER A 139 2.60 11.74 8.09
C SER A 139 1.77 12.43 7.02
N GLY A 140 0.56 11.93 6.71
CA GLY A 140 -0.28 12.36 5.58
C GLY A 140 -1.13 13.61 5.82
N LYS A 141 -1.16 14.19 7.01
CA LYS A 141 -1.94 15.41 7.29
C LYS A 141 -1.00 16.60 7.47
N GLN A 142 -0.52 17.18 6.36
CA GLN A 142 0.32 18.38 6.34
C GLN A 142 1.44 18.40 7.40
N GLN A 143 1.96 17.22 7.75
CA GLN A 143 2.99 17.12 8.76
C GLN A 143 4.30 17.71 8.23
N SER A 144 4.92 18.50 9.06
CA SER A 144 6.19 19.12 8.77
C SER A 144 7.23 18.04 8.43
N GLU A 145 7.89 18.15 7.29
CA GLU A 145 9.04 17.34 6.88
C GLU A 145 10.11 17.26 7.98
N LYS A 146 10.21 18.32 8.78
CA LYS A 146 11.08 18.36 9.97
C LYS A 146 10.78 17.20 10.95
N ARG A 147 9.51 16.88 11.19
CA ARG A 147 9.14 15.76 12.09
C ARG A 147 9.45 14.40 11.50
N VAL A 148 9.23 14.24 10.19
CA VAL A 148 9.60 13.01 9.49
C VAL A 148 11.11 12.81 9.52
N LYS A 149 11.90 13.87 9.31
CA LYS A 149 13.36 13.82 9.43
C LYS A 149 13.81 13.46 10.85
N GLN A 150 13.19 14.04 11.87
CA GLN A 150 13.49 13.69 13.27
C GLN A 150 13.25 12.21 13.56
N ASP A 151 12.18 11.63 13.01
CA ASP A 151 11.92 10.18 13.12
C ASP A 151 12.99 9.36 12.39
N ILE A 152 13.45 9.78 11.20
CA ILE A 152 14.54 9.10 10.47
C ILE A 152 15.81 9.09 11.34
N ASP A 153 16.21 10.26 11.84
CA ASP A 153 17.44 10.42 12.63
C ASP A 153 17.37 9.60 13.93
N TYR A 154 16.23 9.63 14.60
CA TYR A 154 16.00 8.85 15.83
C TYR A 154 16.04 7.34 15.59
N LEU A 155 15.29 6.84 14.60
CA LEU A 155 15.20 5.41 14.33
C LEU A 155 16.52 4.84 13.78
N SER A 156 17.27 5.62 13.02
CA SER A 156 18.59 5.23 12.52
C SER A 156 19.60 5.10 13.66
N ARG A 157 19.57 6.05 14.61
CA ARG A 157 20.41 6.00 15.81
C ARG A 157 20.04 4.81 16.68
N LEU A 158 18.75 4.60 16.94
CA LEU A 158 18.27 3.47 17.71
C LEU A 158 18.72 2.14 17.12
N TRP A 159 18.67 2.02 15.80
CA TRP A 159 19.18 0.82 15.12
C TRP A 159 20.69 0.61 15.33
N SER A 160 21.47 1.67 15.22
CA SER A 160 22.91 1.61 15.48
C SER A 160 23.23 1.18 16.91
N GLU A 161 22.50 1.70 17.90
CA GLU A 161 22.62 1.30 19.31
C GLU A 161 22.27 -0.19 19.53
N ILE A 162 21.21 -0.68 18.87
CA ILE A 162 20.82 -2.09 18.94
C ILE A 162 21.92 -2.98 18.35
N GLN A 163 22.48 -2.60 17.20
CA GLN A 163 23.57 -3.36 16.57
C GLN A 163 24.82 -3.39 17.44
N GLU A 164 25.18 -2.27 18.06
CA GLU A 164 26.31 -2.18 18.97
C GLU A 164 26.12 -3.08 20.20
N LYS A 165 24.95 -3.03 20.83
CA LYS A 165 24.62 -3.92 21.94
C LYS A 165 24.68 -5.39 21.52
N ALA A 166 24.11 -5.74 20.37
CA ALA A 166 24.11 -7.11 19.87
C ALA A 166 25.52 -7.67 19.60
N ARG A 167 26.51 -6.81 19.29
CA ARG A 167 27.91 -7.25 19.10
C ARG A 167 28.63 -7.50 20.43
N ASN A 168 28.19 -6.87 21.51
CA ASN A 168 28.84 -6.88 22.81
C ASN A 168 28.25 -7.91 23.77
N VAL A 169 27.19 -8.62 23.38
CA VAL A 169 26.54 -9.63 24.23
C VAL A 169 26.55 -10.99 23.54
N SER A 170 26.66 -12.05 24.33
CA SER A 170 26.55 -13.43 23.83
C SER A 170 25.12 -13.92 24.02
N ALA A 171 24.63 -14.75 23.10
CA ALA A 171 23.31 -15.35 23.23
C ALA A 171 23.27 -16.39 24.35
N PRO A 172 22.12 -16.53 25.07
CA PRO A 172 20.90 -15.74 24.95
C PRO A 172 20.96 -14.42 25.75
N ALA A 173 20.57 -13.32 25.12
CA ALA A 173 20.50 -12.00 25.74
C ALA A 173 19.27 -11.19 25.26
N LEU A 174 18.85 -10.19 26.05
CA LEU A 174 17.76 -9.26 25.77
C LEU A 174 18.28 -7.83 25.60
#